data_bf9ef4aebf60cb80ed2321b9ee88c2bb
#
_entry.id   bf9ef4aebf60cb80ed2321b9ee88c2bb
#
_cell.length_a   1.000
_cell.length_b   1.000
_cell.length_c   1.000
_cell.angle_alpha   90.00
_cell.angle_beta   90.00
_cell.angle_gamma   90.00
#
_symmetry.space_group_name_H-M   'P 1'
#
loop_
_entity.id
_entity.type
_entity.pdbx_description
1 polymer ?
#
loop_
_entity_poly.entity_id
_entity_poly.type
_entity_poly.pdbx_seq_one_letter_code
_entity_poly.pdbx_strand_id
1 'polypeptide(L)'
;MLKSFLSAVLCLLLAVPVAQAAEANPEQLLASLKFQQGKITLPGDIATLDLPANFRYLPPADAGRLLSEGWGNPPGFETLGMIVPAAVNPLSREGWGVVVTYEKQGHVKDDEADSMKYDELLKTMQEAMAEGNAERKKQGYQPMTLVGWAEAPHYDKANHKLYWAKELHGEGDTQNGLNYNIRVLGREGVLVLNAVAGMDQIGQIRNEMKAVTAFSDFTAGNRYADFNERTDKVAEYGIAALIAGGAAAKLGLFGKLFALLLAFKKVIIVGAGAAVMAIGKLFGRKSKVDLTKSP
;
A
#
# COMPACT_ATOMS: atom_id res chain seq x y z
N MET A 1 50.22 59.44 3.12
CA MET A 1 50.09 58.55 4.29
C MET A 1 48.74 57.87 4.20
N LEU A 2 48.75 56.67 3.66
CA LEU A 2 47.49 55.91 3.40
C LEU A 2 47.59 54.66 4.26
N LYS A 3 46.79 54.55 5.32
CA LYS A 3 46.71 53.41 6.21
C LYS A 3 45.73 52.39 5.67
N SER A 4 46.22 51.26 5.26
CA SER A 4 45.49 50.07 4.86
C SER A 4 44.77 49.46 6.06
N PHE A 5 43.45 49.34 6.01
CA PHE A 5 42.67 48.49 6.90
C PHE A 5 42.38 47.18 6.19
N LEU A 6 43.05 46.14 6.64
CA LEU A 6 42.76 44.77 6.22
C LEU A 6 41.64 44.25 7.14
N SER A 7 40.42 44.16 6.64
CA SER A 7 39.33 43.49 7.33
C SER A 7 39.40 41.99 7.01
N ALA A 8 39.78 41.20 7.98
CA ALA A 8 39.67 39.75 7.93
C ALA A 8 38.20 39.34 8.11
N VAL A 9 37.56 38.89 7.03
CA VAL A 9 36.22 38.21 7.09
C VAL A 9 36.48 36.80 7.52
N LEU A 10 36.21 36.51 8.79
CA LEU A 10 36.20 35.14 9.35
C LEU A 10 34.90 34.44 8.88
N CYS A 11 34.94 33.63 7.83
CA CYS A 11 33.87 32.77 7.44
C CYS A 11 33.70 31.64 8.48
N LEU A 12 32.73 31.82 9.37
CA LEU A 12 32.25 30.77 10.26
C LEU A 12 31.45 29.77 9.42
N LEU A 13 32.07 28.69 9.01
CA LEU A 13 31.39 27.53 8.43
C LEU A 13 30.58 26.86 9.56
N LEU A 14 29.32 27.23 9.67
CA LEU A 14 28.35 26.49 10.44
C LEU A 14 28.14 25.13 9.74
N ALA A 15 28.84 24.09 10.21
CA ALA A 15 28.52 22.72 9.88
C ALA A 15 27.11 22.42 10.42
N VAL A 16 26.12 22.53 9.56
CA VAL A 16 24.78 22.02 9.83
C VAL A 16 24.92 20.52 9.88
N PRO A 17 24.67 19.84 11.01
CA PRO A 17 24.64 18.38 11.00
C PRO A 17 23.53 17.98 10.04
N VAL A 18 23.88 17.30 8.95
CA VAL A 18 22.93 16.54 8.16
C VAL A 18 22.42 15.49 9.13
N ALA A 19 21.20 15.69 9.64
CA ALA A 19 20.52 14.66 10.40
C ALA A 19 20.36 13.48 9.46
N GLN A 20 21.24 12.48 9.59
CA GLN A 20 21.01 11.16 9.03
C GLN A 20 19.69 10.72 9.65
N ALA A 21 18.63 10.57 8.82
CA ALA A 21 17.43 9.89 9.23
C ALA A 21 17.91 8.51 9.73
N ALA A 22 17.81 8.29 11.04
CA ALA A 22 18.15 7.01 11.64
C ALA A 22 17.30 5.97 10.93
N GLU A 23 17.94 4.98 10.30
CA GLU A 23 17.22 3.82 9.74
C GLU A 23 16.37 3.26 10.88
N ALA A 24 15.05 3.31 10.71
CA ALA A 24 14.13 2.87 11.74
C ALA A 24 14.45 1.39 12.05
N ASN A 25 14.85 1.11 13.28
CA ASN A 25 15.12 -0.26 13.70
C ASN A 25 13.81 -1.05 13.65
N PRO A 26 13.69 -2.12 12.83
CA PRO A 26 12.44 -2.86 12.66
C PRO A 26 11.86 -3.39 13.98
N GLU A 27 12.72 -3.79 14.93
CA GLU A 27 12.29 -4.27 16.25
C GLU A 27 11.68 -3.14 17.08
N GLN A 28 12.28 -1.94 17.05
CA GLN A 28 11.75 -0.77 17.76
C GLN A 28 10.44 -0.31 17.13
N LEU A 29 10.32 -0.32 15.81
CA LEU A 29 9.07 -0.03 15.13
C LEU A 29 7.99 -1.01 15.60
N LEU A 30 8.23 -2.32 15.50
CA LEU A 30 7.26 -3.34 15.87
C LEU A 30 6.82 -3.22 17.33
N ALA A 31 7.75 -3.00 18.26
CA ALA A 31 7.48 -2.82 19.68
C ALA A 31 6.66 -1.56 20.01
N SER A 32 6.72 -0.54 19.15
CA SER A 32 5.99 0.72 19.30
C SER A 32 4.56 0.68 18.75
N LEU A 33 4.22 -0.30 17.90
CA LEU A 33 2.89 -0.43 17.29
C LEU A 33 1.86 -0.93 18.31
N LYS A 34 0.69 -0.29 18.34
CA LYS A 34 -0.38 -0.59 19.29
C LYS A 34 -1.43 -1.49 18.65
N PHE A 35 -1.22 -2.79 18.75
CA PHE A 35 -2.17 -3.76 18.25
C PHE A 35 -3.41 -3.86 19.14
N GLN A 36 -4.58 -3.98 18.51
CA GLN A 36 -5.88 -4.16 19.15
C GLN A 36 -6.50 -5.49 18.72
N GLN A 37 -7.40 -6.04 19.54
CA GLN A 37 -8.15 -7.28 19.27
C GLN A 37 -9.60 -7.14 19.69
N GLY A 38 -10.43 -8.12 19.29
CA GLY A 38 -11.84 -8.15 19.59
C GLY A 38 -12.65 -7.23 18.66
N LYS A 39 -13.71 -6.66 19.19
CA LYS A 39 -14.62 -5.82 18.41
C LYS A 39 -14.04 -4.42 18.23
N ILE A 40 -13.76 -4.06 16.99
CA ILE A 40 -13.25 -2.75 16.58
C ILE A 40 -14.35 -2.02 15.82
N THR A 41 -14.63 -0.79 16.21
CA THR A 41 -15.41 0.14 15.39
C THR A 41 -14.43 1.00 14.59
N LEU A 42 -14.55 0.99 13.27
CA LEU A 42 -13.69 1.77 12.38
C LEU A 42 -13.99 3.28 12.52
N PRO A 43 -13.01 4.15 12.25
CA PRO A 43 -13.20 5.61 12.30
C PRO A 43 -14.45 6.07 11.53
N GLY A 44 -15.21 6.98 12.14
CA GLY A 44 -16.45 7.50 11.58
C GLY A 44 -17.65 6.55 11.71
N ASP A 45 -17.54 5.53 12.56
CA ASP A 45 -18.59 4.53 12.83
C ASP A 45 -19.16 3.86 11.56
N ILE A 46 -18.33 3.78 10.51
CA ILE A 46 -18.76 3.31 9.18
C ILE A 46 -18.97 1.80 9.13
N ALA A 47 -18.09 1.05 9.79
CA ALA A 47 -18.09 -0.40 9.81
C ALA A 47 -17.49 -0.93 11.12
N THR A 48 -17.72 -2.21 11.40
CA THR A 48 -17.15 -2.93 12.53
C THR A 48 -16.36 -4.13 12.05
N LEU A 49 -15.30 -4.46 12.81
CA LEU A 49 -14.53 -5.70 12.67
C LEU A 49 -14.70 -6.49 13.97
N ASP A 50 -15.23 -7.70 13.89
CA ASP A 50 -15.30 -8.61 15.03
C ASP A 50 -14.15 -9.63 14.94
N LEU A 51 -12.95 -9.16 15.34
CA LEU A 51 -11.69 -9.86 15.10
C LEU A 51 -11.56 -11.13 15.94
N PRO A 52 -11.43 -12.31 15.31
CA PRO A 52 -11.06 -13.52 16.02
C PRO A 52 -9.60 -13.45 16.52
N ALA A 53 -9.24 -14.34 17.45
CA ALA A 53 -7.93 -14.31 18.15
C ALA A 53 -6.70 -14.42 17.22
N ASN A 54 -6.86 -14.97 16.02
CA ASN A 54 -5.78 -15.10 15.04
C ASN A 54 -5.50 -13.82 14.22
N PHE A 55 -6.26 -12.73 14.45
CA PHE A 55 -6.04 -11.43 13.85
C PHE A 55 -5.86 -10.33 14.90
N ARG A 56 -5.16 -9.28 14.49
CA ARG A 56 -5.00 -8.03 15.25
C ARG A 56 -5.24 -6.85 14.32
N TYR A 57 -5.64 -5.75 14.90
CA TYR A 57 -5.87 -4.49 14.18
C TYR A 57 -4.83 -3.45 14.61
N LEU A 58 -4.36 -2.69 13.64
CA LEU A 58 -3.57 -1.47 13.82
C LEU A 58 -4.44 -0.26 13.53
N PRO A 59 -4.57 0.68 14.47
CA PRO A 59 -5.25 1.95 14.23
C PRO A 59 -4.58 2.76 13.10
N PRO A 60 -5.27 3.76 12.51
CA PRO A 60 -4.79 4.51 11.33
C PRO A 60 -3.36 5.03 11.45
N ALA A 61 -3.00 5.62 12.57
CA ALA A 61 -1.65 6.17 12.78
C ALA A 61 -0.57 5.08 12.74
N ASP A 62 -0.78 3.98 13.46
CA ASP A 62 0.18 2.87 13.50
C ASP A 62 0.20 2.08 12.19
N ALA A 63 -0.96 1.95 11.51
CA ALA A 63 -1.03 1.38 10.17
C ALA A 63 -0.24 2.23 9.16
N GLY A 64 -0.36 3.55 9.22
CA GLY A 64 0.42 4.48 8.41
C GLY A 64 1.93 4.34 8.64
N ARG A 65 2.35 4.17 9.90
CA ARG A 65 3.75 3.93 10.25
C ARG A 65 4.25 2.58 9.74
N LEU A 66 3.48 1.51 9.90
CA LEU A 66 3.85 0.21 9.35
C LEU A 66 3.99 0.27 7.82
N LEU A 67 3.07 0.96 7.13
CA LEU A 67 3.13 1.14 5.69
C LEU A 67 4.36 1.94 5.25
N SER A 68 4.68 3.06 5.90
CA SER A 68 5.78 3.94 5.47
C SER A 68 7.13 3.49 6.00
N GLU A 69 7.27 3.31 7.33
CA GLU A 69 8.54 2.99 7.97
C GLU A 69 8.91 1.51 7.82
N GLY A 70 7.90 0.60 7.89
CA GLY A 70 8.10 -0.84 7.82
C GLY A 70 8.11 -1.40 6.39
N TRP A 71 7.17 -0.94 5.55
CA TRP A 71 7.00 -1.45 4.19
C TRP A 71 7.52 -0.49 3.11
N GLY A 72 8.05 0.68 3.51
CA GLY A 72 8.68 1.65 2.62
C GLY A 72 7.72 2.30 1.63
N ASN A 73 6.44 2.41 1.96
CA ASN A 73 5.49 3.17 1.17
C ASN A 73 5.70 4.68 1.35
N PRO A 74 5.28 5.51 0.39
CA PRO A 74 5.23 6.95 0.58
C PRO A 74 4.45 7.33 1.84
N PRO A 75 4.91 8.31 2.61
CA PRO A 75 4.16 8.79 3.77
C PRO A 75 2.85 9.50 3.35
N GLY A 76 1.92 9.62 4.30
CA GLY A 76 0.67 10.36 4.07
C GLY A 76 -0.45 9.54 3.42
N PHE A 77 -0.31 8.23 3.33
CA PHE A 77 -1.41 7.37 2.90
C PHE A 77 -2.46 7.28 4.02
N GLU A 78 -3.66 7.78 3.74
CA GLU A 78 -4.79 7.72 4.67
C GLU A 78 -5.44 6.33 4.65
N THR A 79 -5.60 5.75 5.84
CA THR A 79 -6.26 4.44 6.03
C THR A 79 -7.18 4.48 7.24
N LEU A 80 -8.20 3.63 7.25
CA LEU A 80 -9.01 3.36 8.44
C LEU A 80 -8.32 2.37 9.38
N GLY A 81 -7.14 1.90 9.06
CA GLY A 81 -6.35 0.95 9.84
C GLY A 81 -5.91 -0.24 9.01
N MET A 82 -5.32 -1.22 9.68
CA MET A 82 -4.81 -2.43 9.04
C MET A 82 -5.10 -3.66 9.89
N ILE A 83 -5.52 -4.75 9.26
CA ILE A 83 -5.68 -6.05 9.90
C ILE A 83 -4.42 -6.87 9.58
N VAL A 84 -3.82 -7.47 10.59
CA VAL A 84 -2.63 -8.34 10.45
C VAL A 84 -2.83 -9.66 11.20
N PRO A 85 -2.22 -10.77 10.76
CA PRO A 85 -2.25 -12.01 11.52
C PRO A 85 -1.58 -11.84 12.89
N ALA A 86 -2.14 -12.43 13.93
CA ALA A 86 -1.59 -12.32 15.28
C ALA A 86 -0.25 -13.05 15.44
N ALA A 87 -0.09 -14.19 14.76
CA ALA A 87 1.07 -15.06 14.87
C ALA A 87 2.21 -14.74 13.90
N VAL A 88 2.03 -13.78 12.97
CA VAL A 88 3.03 -13.44 11.95
C VAL A 88 3.59 -12.05 12.21
N ASN A 89 4.92 -11.92 12.19
CA ASN A 89 5.55 -10.60 12.22
C ASN A 89 5.30 -9.89 10.90
N PRO A 90 4.60 -8.73 10.88
CA PRO A 90 4.30 -8.01 9.64
C PRO A 90 5.54 -7.50 8.91
N LEU A 91 6.71 -7.45 9.57
CA LEU A 91 7.98 -7.05 8.99
C LEU A 91 8.83 -8.25 8.49
N SER A 92 8.38 -9.49 8.72
CA SER A 92 9.06 -10.68 8.20
C SER A 92 8.76 -10.88 6.71
N ARG A 93 9.47 -11.81 6.10
CA ARG A 93 9.23 -12.23 4.71
C ARG A 93 7.81 -12.77 4.50
N GLU A 94 7.34 -13.56 5.44
CA GLU A 94 6.00 -14.17 5.42
C GLU A 94 4.91 -13.20 5.93
N GLY A 95 5.33 -12.04 6.41
CA GLY A 95 4.40 -11.06 6.93
C GLY A 95 3.48 -10.54 5.84
N TRP A 96 2.20 -10.33 6.16
CA TRP A 96 1.18 -9.75 5.29
C TRP A 96 0.17 -8.96 6.12
N GLY A 97 -0.68 -8.21 5.45
CA GLY A 97 -1.74 -7.48 6.13
C GLY A 97 -2.79 -6.95 5.16
N VAL A 98 -3.94 -6.63 5.70
CA VAL A 98 -5.09 -6.08 4.97
C VAL A 98 -5.22 -4.60 5.30
N VAL A 99 -4.92 -3.75 4.35
CA VAL A 99 -5.15 -2.31 4.46
C VAL A 99 -6.64 -2.04 4.32
N VAL A 100 -7.21 -1.30 5.27
CA VAL A 100 -8.62 -0.95 5.31
C VAL A 100 -8.78 0.52 4.95
N THR A 101 -9.57 0.83 3.91
CA THR A 101 -9.92 2.20 3.55
C THR A 101 -11.41 2.32 3.22
N TYR A 102 -11.92 3.54 3.12
CA TYR A 102 -13.30 3.79 2.70
C TYR A 102 -13.34 4.84 1.60
N GLU A 103 -13.99 4.50 0.50
CA GLU A 103 -14.20 5.39 -0.63
C GLU A 103 -15.62 5.97 -0.58
N LYS A 104 -15.76 7.18 -0.01
CA LYS A 104 -17.06 7.88 0.09
C LYS A 104 -17.37 8.61 -1.22
N GLN A 105 -17.89 7.87 -2.21
CA GLN A 105 -18.16 8.38 -3.56
C GLN A 105 -19.65 8.38 -3.93
N GLY A 106 -20.49 7.90 -3.04
CA GLY A 106 -21.90 7.63 -3.25
C GLY A 106 -22.21 6.14 -3.39
N HIS A 107 -23.49 5.82 -3.54
CA HIS A 107 -23.97 4.45 -3.73
C HIS A 107 -23.57 3.90 -5.10
N VAL A 108 -22.79 2.83 -5.13
CA VAL A 108 -22.34 2.20 -6.37
C VAL A 108 -23.41 1.19 -6.82
N LYS A 109 -24.02 1.41 -7.97
CA LYS A 109 -24.97 0.46 -8.56
C LYS A 109 -24.25 -0.79 -9.06
N ASP A 110 -24.88 -1.94 -8.90
CA ASP A 110 -24.32 -3.24 -9.26
C ASP A 110 -25.00 -3.91 -10.46
N ASP A 111 -25.83 -3.16 -11.20
CA ASP A 111 -26.63 -3.64 -12.33
C ASP A 111 -25.80 -4.25 -13.46
N GLU A 112 -24.55 -3.75 -13.65
CA GLU A 112 -23.66 -4.18 -14.73
C GLU A 112 -22.75 -5.37 -14.36
N ALA A 113 -22.84 -5.89 -13.14
CA ALA A 113 -21.92 -6.89 -12.61
C ALA A 113 -21.78 -8.14 -13.50
N ASP A 114 -22.91 -8.59 -14.09
CA ASP A 114 -22.96 -9.81 -14.90
C ASP A 114 -22.45 -9.63 -16.34
N SER A 115 -22.22 -8.38 -16.78
CA SER A 115 -21.84 -8.03 -18.14
C SER A 115 -20.35 -7.66 -18.32
N MET A 116 -19.57 -7.71 -17.25
CA MET A 116 -18.17 -7.26 -17.24
C MET A 116 -17.25 -8.19 -18.03
N LYS A 117 -16.38 -7.57 -18.85
CA LYS A 117 -15.34 -8.26 -19.62
C LYS A 117 -13.99 -8.11 -18.93
N TYR A 118 -13.67 -9.05 -18.07
CA TYR A 118 -12.49 -8.98 -17.21
C TYR A 118 -11.15 -8.98 -17.97
N ASP A 119 -11.07 -9.64 -19.14
CA ASP A 119 -9.86 -9.67 -19.96
C ASP A 119 -9.57 -8.30 -20.61
N GLU A 120 -10.61 -7.61 -21.10
CA GLU A 120 -10.46 -6.26 -21.65
C GLU A 120 -10.07 -5.27 -20.55
N LEU A 121 -10.66 -5.44 -19.35
CA LEU A 121 -10.34 -4.63 -18.18
C LEU A 121 -8.89 -4.83 -17.74
N LEU A 122 -8.41 -6.08 -17.68
CA LEU A 122 -7.01 -6.40 -17.36
C LEU A 122 -6.05 -5.70 -18.30
N LYS A 123 -6.31 -5.79 -19.61
CA LYS A 123 -5.47 -5.15 -20.63
C LYS A 123 -5.39 -3.63 -20.43
N THR A 124 -6.54 -2.98 -20.19
CA THR A 124 -6.58 -1.54 -19.89
C THR A 124 -5.77 -1.19 -18.64
N MET A 125 -5.85 -2.02 -17.59
CA MET A 125 -5.08 -1.81 -16.36
C MET A 125 -3.57 -2.04 -16.56
N GLN A 126 -3.18 -2.99 -17.40
CA GLN A 126 -1.77 -3.23 -17.75
C GLN A 126 -1.19 -2.04 -18.52
N GLU A 127 -1.92 -1.51 -19.49
CA GLU A 127 -1.54 -0.32 -20.27
C GLU A 127 -1.38 0.91 -19.35
N ALA A 128 -2.37 1.15 -18.48
CA ALA A 128 -2.32 2.25 -17.52
C ALA A 128 -1.15 2.14 -16.53
N MET A 129 -0.82 0.94 -16.09
CA MET A 129 0.35 0.71 -15.22
C MET A 129 1.66 0.99 -15.96
N ALA A 130 1.78 0.54 -17.21
CA ALA A 130 2.96 0.79 -18.03
C ALA A 130 3.19 2.29 -18.26
N GLU A 131 2.13 3.04 -18.57
CA GLU A 131 2.18 4.51 -18.72
C GLU A 131 2.59 5.19 -17.40
N GLY A 132 2.06 4.74 -16.27
CA GLY A 132 2.37 5.29 -14.95
C GLY A 132 3.81 5.06 -14.49
N ASN A 133 4.53 4.11 -15.06
CA ASN A 133 5.91 3.80 -14.66
C ASN A 133 6.90 4.96 -14.91
N ALA A 134 6.63 5.82 -15.88
CA ALA A 134 7.44 7.01 -16.13
C ALA A 134 7.41 7.97 -14.92
N GLU A 135 6.22 8.17 -14.33
CA GLU A 135 6.05 9.01 -13.15
C GLU A 135 6.63 8.34 -11.89
N ARG A 136 6.46 7.02 -11.75
CA ARG A 136 7.08 6.25 -10.66
C ARG A 136 8.61 6.44 -10.64
N LYS A 137 9.27 6.32 -11.81
CA LYS A 137 10.72 6.53 -11.94
C LYS A 137 11.15 7.94 -11.52
N LYS A 138 10.38 8.98 -11.92
CA LYS A 138 10.66 10.37 -11.52
C LYS A 138 10.59 10.56 -10.01
N GLN A 139 9.69 9.84 -9.34
CA GLN A 139 9.53 9.89 -7.89
C GLN A 139 10.49 8.95 -7.14
N GLY A 140 11.43 8.29 -7.84
CA GLY A 140 12.41 7.39 -7.25
C GLY A 140 11.88 5.99 -6.92
N TYR A 141 10.70 5.62 -7.45
CA TYR A 141 10.14 4.29 -7.27
C TYR A 141 10.44 3.39 -8.46
N GLN A 142 10.57 2.09 -8.17
CA GLN A 142 10.78 1.08 -9.21
C GLN A 142 9.54 0.92 -10.09
N PRO A 143 9.70 0.69 -11.41
CA PRO A 143 8.61 0.30 -12.28
C PRO A 143 7.93 -0.96 -11.81
N MET A 144 6.65 -1.08 -12.11
CA MET A 144 5.85 -2.26 -11.81
C MET A 144 5.12 -2.76 -13.04
N THR A 145 4.94 -4.05 -13.11
CA THR A 145 4.16 -4.73 -14.14
C THR A 145 2.97 -5.43 -13.51
N LEU A 146 1.78 -5.21 -14.02
CA LEU A 146 0.62 -6.05 -13.73
C LEU A 146 0.73 -7.31 -14.60
N VAL A 147 1.14 -8.42 -13.97
CA VAL A 147 1.34 -9.70 -14.67
C VAL A 147 -0.01 -10.24 -15.15
N GLY A 148 -1.00 -10.27 -14.26
CA GLY A 148 -2.34 -10.75 -14.58
C GLY A 148 -3.24 -10.87 -13.37
N TRP A 149 -4.35 -11.56 -13.55
CA TRP A 149 -5.19 -11.97 -12.45
C TRP A 149 -4.57 -13.19 -11.75
N ALA A 150 -4.25 -13.04 -10.46
CA ALA A 150 -3.99 -14.18 -9.58
C ALA A 150 -5.31 -14.88 -9.21
N GLU A 151 -6.41 -14.10 -9.16
CA GLU A 151 -7.79 -14.57 -9.10
C GLU A 151 -8.65 -13.60 -9.92
N ALA A 152 -9.39 -14.11 -10.90
CA ALA A 152 -10.25 -13.29 -11.73
C ALA A 152 -11.34 -12.62 -10.90
N PRO A 153 -11.77 -11.39 -11.25
CA PRO A 153 -12.83 -10.73 -10.54
C PRO A 153 -14.14 -11.53 -10.53
N HIS A 154 -14.83 -11.55 -9.41
CA HIS A 154 -16.19 -12.06 -9.29
C HIS A 154 -16.99 -11.24 -8.30
N TYR A 155 -18.29 -11.12 -8.53
CA TYR A 155 -19.20 -10.37 -7.71
C TYR A 155 -20.21 -11.28 -7.00
N ASP A 156 -20.22 -11.22 -5.67
CA ASP A 156 -21.25 -11.85 -4.83
C ASP A 156 -22.43 -10.87 -4.66
N LYS A 157 -23.43 -11.04 -5.50
CA LYS A 157 -24.62 -10.17 -5.52
C LYS A 157 -25.44 -10.26 -4.25
N ALA A 158 -25.44 -11.41 -3.57
CA ALA A 158 -26.23 -11.60 -2.35
C ALA A 158 -25.64 -10.80 -1.18
N ASN A 159 -24.32 -10.62 -1.14
CA ASN A 159 -23.62 -9.92 -0.07
C ASN A 159 -23.04 -8.57 -0.52
N HIS A 160 -23.29 -8.13 -1.76
CA HIS A 160 -22.77 -6.89 -2.35
C HIS A 160 -21.25 -6.77 -2.21
N LYS A 161 -20.51 -7.84 -2.52
CA LYS A 161 -19.07 -7.93 -2.38
C LYS A 161 -18.40 -8.32 -3.69
N LEU A 162 -17.36 -7.58 -4.05
CA LEU A 162 -16.56 -7.81 -5.25
C LEU A 162 -15.17 -8.25 -4.85
N TYR A 163 -14.68 -9.32 -5.46
CA TYR A 163 -13.41 -9.97 -5.15
C TYR A 163 -12.54 -10.06 -6.40
N TRP A 164 -11.24 -9.84 -6.26
CA TRP A 164 -10.24 -10.17 -7.27
C TRP A 164 -8.84 -10.15 -6.66
N ALA A 165 -7.90 -10.82 -7.30
CA ALA A 165 -6.50 -10.73 -6.95
C ALA A 165 -5.62 -10.44 -8.16
N LYS A 166 -4.63 -9.56 -7.99
CA LYS A 166 -3.64 -9.19 -8.99
C LYS A 166 -2.29 -9.77 -8.63
N GLU A 167 -1.59 -10.28 -9.65
CA GLU A 167 -0.18 -10.59 -9.58
C GLU A 167 0.62 -9.42 -10.12
N LEU A 168 1.58 -8.95 -9.34
CA LEU A 168 2.40 -7.77 -9.63
C LEU A 168 3.88 -8.12 -9.58
N HIS A 169 4.66 -7.59 -10.51
CA HIS A 169 6.11 -7.73 -10.55
C HIS A 169 6.78 -6.37 -10.50
N GLY A 170 7.68 -6.15 -9.54
CA GLY A 170 8.56 -4.99 -9.50
C GLY A 170 9.85 -5.24 -10.28
N GLU A 171 10.36 -4.25 -10.99
CA GLU A 171 11.64 -4.37 -11.72
C GLU A 171 12.77 -4.72 -10.74
N GLY A 172 13.40 -5.90 -10.94
CA GLY A 172 14.44 -6.42 -10.05
C GLY A 172 13.97 -7.31 -8.91
N ASP A 173 12.67 -7.51 -8.75
CA ASP A 173 12.15 -8.42 -7.74
C ASP A 173 12.43 -9.89 -8.13
N THR A 174 12.75 -10.71 -7.13
CA THR A 174 12.94 -12.16 -7.32
C THR A 174 11.64 -12.95 -7.22
N GLN A 175 10.59 -12.35 -6.68
CA GLN A 175 9.28 -12.95 -6.49
C GLN A 175 8.18 -11.94 -6.81
N ASN A 176 7.06 -12.41 -7.34
CA ASN A 176 5.90 -11.59 -7.60
C ASN A 176 5.12 -11.29 -6.31
N GLY A 177 4.52 -10.12 -6.27
CA GLY A 177 3.62 -9.69 -5.21
C GLY A 177 2.18 -10.06 -5.52
N LEU A 178 1.42 -10.32 -4.46
CA LEU A 178 -0.02 -10.55 -4.47
C LEU A 178 -0.74 -9.32 -3.92
N ASN A 179 -1.72 -8.84 -4.66
CA ASN A 179 -2.66 -7.83 -4.20
C ASN A 179 -4.09 -8.38 -4.27
N TYR A 180 -4.59 -8.89 -3.14
CA TYR A 180 -5.94 -9.45 -3.04
C TYR A 180 -6.91 -8.36 -2.57
N ASN A 181 -7.94 -8.12 -3.35
CA ASN A 181 -8.87 -7.02 -3.16
C ASN A 181 -10.27 -7.53 -2.86
N ILE A 182 -10.90 -6.91 -1.87
CA ILE A 182 -12.34 -7.01 -1.64
C ILE A 182 -12.92 -5.61 -1.59
N ARG A 183 -14.04 -5.42 -2.24
CA ARG A 183 -14.87 -4.23 -2.15
C ARG A 183 -16.22 -4.62 -1.57
N VAL A 184 -16.55 -4.08 -0.41
CA VAL A 184 -17.88 -4.24 0.20
C VAL A 184 -18.65 -2.99 -0.14
N LEU A 185 -19.73 -3.13 -0.91
CA LEU A 185 -20.58 -1.99 -1.29
C LEU A 185 -21.44 -1.58 -0.10
N GLY A 186 -21.51 -0.28 0.15
CA GLY A 186 -22.31 0.32 1.21
C GLY A 186 -23.30 1.35 0.70
N ARG A 187 -23.98 2.02 1.63
CA ARG A 187 -24.98 3.06 1.35
C ARG A 187 -24.40 4.23 0.57
N GLU A 188 -23.27 4.80 1.06
CA GLU A 188 -22.68 6.03 0.52
C GLU A 188 -21.27 5.85 -0.04
N GLY A 189 -20.81 4.62 -0.16
CA GLY A 189 -19.46 4.32 -0.62
C GLY A 189 -19.08 2.86 -0.48
N VAL A 190 -17.77 2.61 -0.53
CA VAL A 190 -17.21 1.26 -0.62
C VAL A 190 -16.16 1.08 0.46
N LEU A 191 -16.31 0.06 1.29
CA LEU A 191 -15.26 -0.40 2.20
C LEU A 191 -14.28 -1.25 1.39
N VAL A 192 -13.01 -0.86 1.45
CA VAL A 192 -11.91 -1.47 0.72
C VAL A 192 -11.07 -2.29 1.67
N LEU A 193 -10.94 -3.58 1.39
CA LEU A 193 -10.07 -4.51 2.11
C LEU A 193 -9.02 -5.00 1.11
N ASN A 194 -7.79 -4.55 1.28
CA ASN A 194 -6.71 -4.83 0.33
C ASN A 194 -5.58 -5.60 1.02
N ALA A 195 -5.51 -6.93 0.80
CA ALA A 195 -4.41 -7.74 1.31
C ALA A 195 -3.18 -7.60 0.42
N VAL A 196 -2.03 -7.40 1.06
CA VAL A 196 -0.71 -7.31 0.44
C VAL A 196 0.16 -8.43 0.98
N ALA A 197 0.65 -9.29 0.10
CA ALA A 197 1.40 -10.50 0.43
C ALA A 197 2.38 -10.89 -0.69
N GLY A 198 3.16 -11.94 -0.52
CA GLY A 198 3.88 -12.61 -1.61
C GLY A 198 2.93 -13.49 -2.44
N MET A 199 3.24 -13.67 -3.73
CA MET A 199 2.42 -14.51 -4.62
C MET A 199 2.41 -15.99 -4.19
N ASP A 200 3.46 -16.47 -3.55
CA ASP A 200 3.57 -17.80 -2.97
C ASP A 200 2.55 -18.06 -1.82
N GLN A 201 1.99 -16.99 -1.24
CA GLN A 201 0.99 -17.05 -0.17
C GLN A 201 -0.47 -17.08 -0.68
N ILE A 202 -0.73 -17.08 -1.99
CA ILE A 202 -2.10 -16.93 -2.55
C ILE A 202 -3.12 -17.91 -1.96
N GLY A 203 -2.73 -19.18 -1.76
CA GLY A 203 -3.61 -20.20 -1.18
C GLY A 203 -4.03 -19.88 0.26
N GLN A 204 -3.10 -19.41 1.06
CA GLN A 204 -3.36 -18.95 2.43
C GLN A 204 -4.23 -17.68 2.40
N ILE A 205 -3.80 -16.66 1.66
CA ILE A 205 -4.48 -15.35 1.60
C ILE A 205 -5.94 -15.51 1.16
N ARG A 206 -6.23 -16.34 0.16
CA ARG A 206 -7.59 -16.61 -0.29
C ARG A 206 -8.49 -17.12 0.85
N ASN A 207 -7.98 -18.01 1.71
CA ASN A 207 -8.73 -18.53 2.84
C ASN A 207 -8.88 -17.49 3.96
N GLU A 208 -7.81 -16.75 4.27
CA GLU A 208 -7.84 -15.72 5.29
C GLU A 208 -8.75 -14.55 4.89
N MET A 209 -8.80 -14.18 3.61
CA MET A 209 -9.68 -13.11 3.13
C MET A 209 -11.17 -13.48 3.21
N LYS A 210 -11.52 -14.77 3.15
CA LYS A 210 -12.91 -15.22 3.45
C LYS A 210 -13.25 -14.92 4.91
N ALA A 211 -12.33 -15.22 5.85
CA ALA A 211 -12.52 -14.90 7.26
C ALA A 211 -12.60 -13.39 7.49
N VAL A 212 -11.68 -12.61 6.90
CA VAL A 212 -11.68 -11.13 6.97
C VAL A 212 -13.03 -10.57 6.51
N THR A 213 -13.58 -11.12 5.43
CA THR A 213 -14.88 -10.68 4.91
C THR A 213 -16.03 -11.03 5.84
N ALA A 214 -15.95 -12.17 6.53
CA ALA A 214 -17.02 -12.66 7.41
C ALA A 214 -17.13 -11.83 8.71
N PHE A 215 -16.02 -11.32 9.23
CA PHE A 215 -16.03 -10.48 10.44
C PHE A 215 -16.04 -8.97 10.17
N SER A 216 -16.10 -8.55 8.91
CA SER A 216 -16.17 -7.14 8.51
C SER A 216 -17.55 -6.80 7.98
N ASP A 217 -18.25 -5.86 8.62
CA ASP A 217 -19.59 -5.44 8.19
C ASP A 217 -19.82 -3.95 8.44
N PHE A 218 -20.65 -3.35 7.58
CA PHE A 218 -21.12 -1.98 7.78
C PHE A 218 -22.01 -1.89 9.04
N THR A 219 -21.91 -0.77 9.74
CA THR A 219 -22.85 -0.44 10.81
C THR A 219 -24.26 -0.20 10.25
N ALA A 220 -25.27 -0.30 11.11
CA ALA A 220 -26.66 0.03 10.74
C ALA A 220 -26.72 1.47 10.20
N GLY A 221 -27.43 1.67 9.11
CA GLY A 221 -27.53 2.94 8.40
C GLY A 221 -26.47 3.19 7.33
N ASN A 222 -25.42 2.34 7.26
CA ASN A 222 -24.33 2.43 6.27
C ASN A 222 -24.32 1.24 5.28
N ARG A 223 -25.20 0.26 5.43
CA ARG A 223 -25.29 -0.93 4.60
C ARG A 223 -25.78 -0.60 3.20
N TYR A 224 -25.52 -1.44 2.23
CA TYR A 224 -26.00 -1.29 0.86
C TYR A 224 -27.53 -1.12 0.79
N ALA A 225 -28.27 -1.95 1.55
CA ALA A 225 -29.74 -1.91 1.62
C ALA A 225 -30.32 -0.67 2.32
N ASP A 226 -29.48 0.12 3.03
CA ASP A 226 -29.93 1.35 3.71
C ASP A 226 -29.97 2.56 2.74
N PHE A 227 -29.66 2.35 1.45
CA PHE A 227 -29.68 3.40 0.44
C PHE A 227 -31.08 4.00 0.25
N ASN A 228 -31.13 5.32 0.16
CA ASN A 228 -32.35 6.08 -0.05
C ASN A 228 -32.22 6.99 -1.27
N GLU A 229 -32.89 6.64 -2.37
CA GLU A 229 -32.83 7.37 -3.64
C GLU A 229 -33.21 8.86 -3.54
N ARG A 230 -33.95 9.27 -2.50
CA ARG A 230 -34.40 10.65 -2.35
C ARG A 230 -33.33 11.55 -1.70
N THR A 231 -32.43 10.98 -0.90
CA THR A 231 -31.50 11.75 -0.07
C THR A 231 -30.05 11.44 -0.38
N ASP A 232 -29.76 10.25 -0.88
CA ASP A 232 -28.40 9.76 -0.99
C ASP A 232 -27.85 10.00 -2.40
N LYS A 233 -26.54 10.21 -2.48
CA LYS A 233 -25.84 10.37 -3.75
C LYS A 233 -25.57 9.02 -4.38
N VAL A 234 -25.91 8.84 -5.66
CA VAL A 234 -25.44 7.72 -6.47
C VAL A 234 -24.02 8.02 -6.97
N ALA A 235 -23.14 7.02 -6.95
CA ALA A 235 -21.81 7.14 -7.52
C ALA A 235 -21.90 7.38 -9.04
N GLU A 236 -20.95 8.13 -9.58
CA GLU A 236 -20.89 8.43 -11.01
C GLU A 236 -20.29 7.28 -11.85
N TYR A 237 -19.98 6.15 -11.22
CA TYR A 237 -19.35 4.98 -11.82
C TYR A 237 -19.95 3.70 -11.24
N GLY A 238 -19.83 2.61 -11.97
CA GLY A 238 -20.30 1.28 -11.56
C GLY A 238 -19.15 0.35 -11.11
N ILE A 239 -19.46 -0.92 -10.98
CA ILE A 239 -18.57 -1.96 -10.44
C ILE A 239 -17.26 -2.09 -11.25
N ALA A 240 -17.29 -1.99 -12.57
CA ALA A 240 -16.09 -2.11 -13.41
C ALA A 240 -15.01 -1.08 -13.03
N ALA A 241 -15.42 0.15 -12.69
CA ALA A 241 -14.50 1.18 -12.26
C ALA A 241 -13.86 0.89 -10.90
N LEU A 242 -14.53 0.16 -9.99
CA LEU A 242 -13.95 -0.26 -8.72
C LEU A 242 -12.73 -1.16 -8.91
N ILE A 243 -12.76 -2.05 -9.89
CA ILE A 243 -11.64 -2.94 -10.23
C ILE A 243 -10.48 -2.14 -10.84
N ALA A 244 -10.81 -1.20 -11.74
CA ALA A 244 -9.84 -0.32 -12.41
C ALA A 244 -9.25 0.76 -11.49
N GLY A 245 -9.87 1.05 -10.34
CA GLY A 245 -9.40 2.04 -9.38
C GLY A 245 -10.38 3.15 -9.04
N GLY A 246 -11.67 2.92 -9.24
CA GLY A 246 -12.76 3.81 -8.81
C GLY A 246 -12.74 5.19 -9.49
N ALA A 247 -13.09 6.22 -8.75
CA ALA A 247 -13.12 7.60 -9.24
C ALA A 247 -11.77 8.12 -9.79
N ALA A 248 -10.65 7.52 -9.39
CA ALA A 248 -9.32 7.86 -9.89
C ALA A 248 -9.19 7.61 -11.39
N ALA A 249 -9.87 6.59 -11.92
CA ALA A 249 -9.90 6.31 -13.35
C ALA A 249 -10.59 7.43 -14.16
N LYS A 250 -11.63 8.08 -13.57
CA LYS A 250 -12.38 9.16 -14.25
C LYS A 250 -11.70 10.52 -14.22
N LEU A 251 -10.88 10.79 -13.21
CA LEU A 251 -10.29 12.11 -12.95
C LEU A 251 -8.84 12.24 -13.41
N GLY A 252 -8.28 11.23 -14.09
CA GLY A 252 -6.84 11.22 -14.40
C GLY A 252 -5.96 11.17 -13.15
N LEU A 253 -6.55 10.91 -11.98
CA LEU A 253 -5.88 10.83 -10.69
C LEU A 253 -5.24 9.46 -10.46
N PHE A 254 -4.59 8.90 -11.49
CA PHE A 254 -3.78 7.68 -11.35
C PHE A 254 -2.75 7.79 -10.23
N GLY A 255 -2.36 9.01 -9.83
CA GLY A 255 -1.45 9.24 -8.71
C GLY A 255 -1.95 8.67 -7.36
N LYS A 256 -3.27 8.68 -7.07
CA LYS A 256 -3.82 8.08 -5.83
C LYS A 256 -3.98 6.56 -5.93
N LEU A 257 -4.31 6.04 -7.12
CA LEU A 257 -4.32 4.60 -7.37
C LEU A 257 -2.90 4.01 -7.24
N PHE A 258 -1.89 4.75 -7.70
CA PHE A 258 -0.49 4.40 -7.54
C PHE A 258 -0.05 4.34 -6.08
N ALA A 259 -0.57 5.20 -5.21
CA ALA A 259 -0.29 5.12 -3.78
C ALA A 259 -0.75 3.77 -3.17
N LEU A 260 -1.90 3.25 -3.62
CA LEU A 260 -2.40 1.93 -3.19
C LEU A 260 -1.56 0.76 -3.75
N LEU A 261 -1.00 0.93 -4.95
CA LEU A 261 -0.10 -0.04 -5.59
C LEU A 261 1.33 0.03 -5.01
N LEU A 262 1.68 1.12 -4.34
CA LEU A 262 2.97 1.31 -3.67
C LEU A 262 3.14 0.45 -2.41
N ALA A 263 2.07 -0.18 -1.90
CA ALA A 263 2.12 -1.13 -0.78
C ALA A 263 3.02 -2.36 -1.04
N PHE A 264 3.65 -2.44 -2.21
CA PHE A 264 4.44 -3.60 -2.65
C PHE A 264 5.93 -3.56 -2.35
N LYS A 265 6.45 -2.55 -1.65
CA LYS A 265 7.88 -2.55 -1.28
C LYS A 265 8.29 -3.69 -0.34
N LYS A 266 7.34 -4.43 0.21
CA LYS A 266 7.62 -5.54 1.12
C LYS A 266 8.40 -6.69 0.48
N VAL A 267 8.22 -6.94 -0.82
CA VAL A 267 8.97 -7.94 -1.57
C VAL A 267 10.42 -7.48 -1.81
N ILE A 268 10.69 -6.18 -1.73
CA ILE A 268 12.00 -5.56 -2.03
C ILE A 268 12.96 -5.63 -0.83
N ILE A 269 12.51 -5.79 0.41
CA ILE A 269 13.41 -5.83 1.59
C ILE A 269 14.40 -7.00 1.51
N VAL A 270 14.04 -8.09 0.84
CA VAL A 270 14.97 -9.22 0.59
C VAL A 270 16.00 -8.88 -0.49
N GLY A 271 15.67 -8.00 -1.46
CA GLY A 271 16.58 -7.56 -2.52
C GLY A 271 17.49 -6.39 -2.10
N ALA A 272 17.04 -5.50 -1.21
CA ALA A 272 17.81 -4.33 -0.77
C ALA A 272 19.08 -4.70 0.01
N GLY A 273 19.08 -5.80 0.76
CA GLY A 273 20.29 -6.33 1.39
C GLY A 273 21.39 -6.70 0.39
N ALA A 274 21.02 -7.16 -0.81
CA ALA A 274 21.96 -7.48 -1.88
C ALA A 274 22.44 -6.22 -2.61
N ALA A 275 21.59 -5.21 -2.79
CA ALA A 275 21.92 -3.97 -3.47
C ALA A 275 22.84 -3.07 -2.62
N VAL A 276 22.63 -2.99 -1.31
CA VAL A 276 23.53 -2.26 -0.38
C VAL A 276 24.91 -2.89 -0.35
N MET A 277 25.03 -4.24 -0.41
CA MET A 277 26.31 -4.91 -0.54
C MET A 277 26.99 -4.66 -1.90
N ALA A 278 26.23 -4.51 -2.97
CA ALA A 278 26.77 -4.20 -4.30
C ALA A 278 27.27 -2.75 -4.39
N ILE A 279 26.56 -1.80 -3.81
CA ILE A 279 26.95 -0.38 -3.74
C ILE A 279 28.16 -0.20 -2.82
N GLY A 280 28.21 -0.89 -1.68
CA GLY A 280 29.38 -0.91 -0.80
C GLY A 280 30.64 -1.44 -1.49
N LYS A 281 30.52 -2.40 -2.42
CA LYS A 281 31.64 -2.90 -3.24
C LYS A 281 32.07 -1.92 -4.33
N LEU A 282 31.17 -1.11 -4.86
CA LEU A 282 31.48 -0.10 -5.89
C LEU A 282 32.19 1.13 -5.31
N PHE A 283 31.84 1.55 -4.11
CA PHE A 283 32.46 2.69 -3.43
C PHE A 283 33.63 2.30 -2.49
N GLY A 284 33.83 1.01 -2.23
CA GLY A 284 34.90 0.49 -1.35
C GLY A 284 36.26 0.26 -2.00
N ARG A 285 36.49 0.68 -3.23
CA ARG A 285 37.81 0.64 -3.84
C ARG A 285 38.68 1.76 -3.28
N LYS A 286 39.19 1.58 -2.05
CA LYS A 286 40.28 2.39 -1.52
C LYS A 286 41.54 2.14 -2.34
N SER A 287 42.10 3.21 -2.90
CA SER A 287 43.45 3.27 -3.44
C SER A 287 44.43 2.68 -2.43
N LYS A 288 45.11 1.62 -2.82
CA LYS A 288 46.34 1.20 -2.11
C LYS A 288 47.38 2.29 -2.34
N VAL A 289 47.65 3.07 -1.30
CA VAL A 289 48.84 3.93 -1.26
C VAL A 289 50.03 2.99 -1.10
N ASP A 290 50.87 2.98 -2.12
CA ASP A 290 52.16 2.26 -2.12
C ASP A 290 53.17 3.05 -1.27
N LEU A 291 53.50 2.53 -0.09
CA LEU A 291 54.47 3.12 0.87
C LEU A 291 55.89 2.59 0.69
N THR A 292 56.27 2.13 -0.50
CA THR A 292 57.64 1.69 -0.76
C THR A 292 58.36 2.62 -1.74
N LYS A 293 58.68 3.84 -1.30
CA LYS A 293 59.82 4.65 -1.83
C LYS A 293 60.20 5.67 -0.79
N SER A 294 61.25 5.37 -0.02
CA SER A 294 62.10 6.35 0.62
C SER A 294 63.51 6.19 0.06
N PRO A 295 64.20 7.32 -0.22
CA PRO A 295 65.64 7.31 -0.47
C PRO A 295 66.44 7.15 0.84
#